data_09736c11f1a317c0011bde5e4835b31b
#
_entry.id   09736c11f1a317c0011bde5e4835b31b
#
_cell.length_a   1.000
_cell.length_b   1.000
_cell.length_c   1.000
_cell.angle_alpha   90.00
_cell.angle_beta   90.00
_cell.angle_gamma   90.00
#
_symmetry.space_group_name_H-M   'P 1'
#
loop_
_entity.id
_entity.type
_entity.pdbx_description
1 polymer ?
#
loop_
_entity_poly.entity_id
_entity_poly.type
_entity_poly.pdbx_seq_one_letter_code
_entity_poly.pdbx_strand_id
1 'polypeptide(L)'
;QKIRPEGMKKSRYVQPGDFLLSNSMSFGRPYILKIDGCIHDGWLVLRDKDALFDKRFLYYYLSAESTYMKFKGMAVGGVVNNLNSEMVRKVTVPVPPKTEQSVIADRLDIVNTIISFRQQQLAKLDELVKARFVEMFGDMLLNPMAWPEVALETLADIVSGITKGRKVKEQTLVEVPYMAVSNVKDGY
;
A
#
# COMPACT_ATOMS: atom_id res chain seq x y z
N GLN A 1 2.57 -18.76 -12.65
CA GLN A 1 2.66 -18.77 -14.14
C GLN A 1 3.88 -19.60 -14.54
N LYS A 2 3.79 -20.27 -15.68
CA LYS A 2 4.89 -21.07 -16.26
C LYS A 2 5.35 -20.43 -17.56
N ILE A 3 6.65 -20.45 -17.84
CA ILE A 3 7.24 -19.95 -19.08
C ILE A 3 7.90 -21.11 -19.84
N ARG A 4 7.86 -21.07 -21.17
CA ARG A 4 8.56 -22.06 -21.99
C ARG A 4 10.07 -21.81 -21.95
N PRO A 5 10.93 -22.86 -22.11
CA PRO A 5 12.39 -22.71 -22.11
C PRO A 5 12.91 -21.66 -23.09
N GLU A 6 12.29 -21.56 -24.27
CA GLU A 6 12.65 -20.56 -25.28
C GLU A 6 12.31 -19.13 -24.80
N GLY A 7 11.22 -18.99 -24.02
CA GLY A 7 10.82 -17.73 -23.41
C GLY A 7 11.79 -17.24 -22.34
N MET A 8 12.41 -18.16 -21.58
CA MET A 8 13.46 -17.81 -20.60
C MET A 8 14.64 -17.11 -21.25
N LYS A 9 15.08 -17.55 -22.44
CA LYS A 9 16.19 -16.94 -23.18
C LYS A 9 15.89 -15.51 -23.63
N LYS A 10 14.62 -15.17 -23.84
CA LYS A 10 14.16 -13.84 -24.26
C LYS A 10 13.74 -12.96 -23.08
N SER A 11 13.59 -13.52 -21.89
CA SER A 11 13.21 -12.80 -20.67
C SER A 11 14.44 -12.49 -19.82
N ARG A 12 14.32 -11.57 -18.91
CA ARG A 12 15.37 -11.26 -17.94
C ARG A 12 15.20 -12.15 -16.72
N TYR A 13 16.14 -13.07 -16.52
CA TYR A 13 16.19 -13.89 -15.32
C TYR A 13 16.80 -13.12 -14.16
N VAL A 14 16.21 -13.27 -12.99
CA VAL A 14 16.59 -12.64 -11.72
C VAL A 14 16.65 -13.67 -10.61
N GLN A 15 17.45 -13.42 -9.59
CA GLN A 15 17.75 -14.33 -8.50
C GLN A 15 17.50 -13.67 -7.13
N PRO A 16 17.40 -14.49 -6.06
CA PRO A 16 17.33 -13.95 -4.70
C PRO A 16 18.48 -12.99 -4.42
N GLY A 17 18.16 -11.85 -3.86
CA GLY A 17 19.10 -10.76 -3.60
C GLY A 17 19.29 -9.77 -4.76
N ASP A 18 18.72 -10.02 -5.94
CA ASP A 18 18.62 -8.98 -6.98
C ASP A 18 17.72 -7.85 -6.50
N PHE A 19 18.11 -6.63 -6.87
CA PHE A 19 17.39 -5.43 -6.50
C PHE A 19 16.52 -4.98 -7.68
N LEU A 20 15.22 -4.90 -7.46
CA LEU A 20 14.24 -4.49 -8.47
C LEU A 20 13.67 -3.12 -8.14
N LEU A 21 13.36 -2.36 -9.19
CA LEU A 21 12.63 -1.10 -9.11
C LEU A 21 11.45 -1.17 -10.07
N SER A 22 10.23 -0.88 -9.59
CA SER A 22 9.06 -0.82 -10.45
C SER A 22 9.16 0.38 -11.40
N ASN A 23 8.83 0.19 -12.68
CA ASN A 23 8.93 1.25 -13.70
C ASN A 23 7.57 1.74 -14.19
N SER A 24 6.47 1.03 -13.94
CA SER A 24 5.13 1.37 -14.40
C SER A 24 4.10 1.28 -13.28
N MET A 25 2.94 1.91 -13.44
CA MET A 25 1.84 1.98 -12.49
C MET A 25 2.28 2.58 -11.14
N SER A 26 2.68 1.76 -10.16
CA SER A 26 3.30 2.22 -8.90
C SER A 26 4.82 2.34 -9.04
N PHE A 27 5.28 3.12 -10.01
CA PHE A 27 6.70 3.26 -10.34
C PHE A 27 7.55 3.75 -9.16
N GLY A 28 8.86 3.47 -9.22
CA GLY A 28 9.83 3.95 -8.23
C GLY A 28 9.82 3.19 -6.90
N ARG A 29 9.12 2.05 -6.81
CA ARG A 29 9.14 1.22 -5.61
C ARG A 29 10.27 0.19 -5.68
N PRO A 30 11.20 0.19 -4.71
CA PRO A 30 12.29 -0.76 -4.65
C PRO A 30 11.85 -2.08 -3.99
N TYR A 31 12.46 -3.18 -4.43
CA TYR A 31 12.26 -4.52 -3.88
C TYR A 31 13.58 -5.29 -3.86
N ILE A 32 13.85 -6.04 -2.79
CA ILE A 32 14.92 -7.03 -2.74
C ILE A 32 14.27 -8.38 -2.95
N LEU A 33 14.67 -9.06 -4.03
CA LEU A 33 14.03 -10.30 -4.45
C LEU A 33 14.38 -11.46 -3.50
N LYS A 34 13.39 -12.28 -3.15
CA LYS A 34 13.54 -13.45 -2.28
C LYS A 34 13.44 -14.77 -3.02
N ILE A 35 12.98 -14.74 -4.27
CA ILE A 35 12.78 -15.90 -5.15
C ILE A 35 13.47 -15.66 -6.48
N ASP A 36 13.71 -16.70 -7.24
CA ASP A 36 14.21 -16.62 -8.61
C ASP A 36 13.05 -16.65 -9.62
N GLY A 37 13.33 -16.18 -10.83
CA GLY A 37 12.35 -16.19 -11.91
C GLY A 37 12.66 -15.23 -13.05
N CYS A 38 11.71 -15.13 -13.97
CA CYS A 38 11.77 -14.18 -15.07
C CYS A 38 10.85 -12.98 -14.80
N ILE A 39 11.33 -11.80 -15.09
CA ILE A 39 10.56 -10.55 -14.93
C ILE A 39 10.07 -10.03 -16.28
N HIS A 40 8.92 -9.32 -16.24
CA HIS A 40 8.38 -8.60 -17.39
C HIS A 40 8.96 -7.17 -17.44
N ASP A 41 8.57 -6.40 -18.44
CA ASP A 41 9.05 -5.04 -18.73
C ASP A 41 8.64 -3.96 -17.70
N GLY A 42 7.73 -4.29 -16.78
CA GLY A 42 7.34 -3.43 -15.64
C GLY A 42 8.41 -3.27 -14.55
N TRP A 43 9.62 -3.85 -14.74
CA TRP A 43 10.69 -3.86 -13.74
C TRP A 43 12.03 -3.42 -14.31
N LEU A 44 12.77 -2.66 -13.52
CA LEU A 44 14.19 -2.39 -13.72
C LEU A 44 15.00 -3.20 -12.70
N VAL A 45 16.11 -3.81 -13.14
CA VAL A 45 17.04 -4.51 -12.26
C VAL A 45 18.22 -3.59 -11.99
N LEU A 46 18.50 -3.34 -10.72
CA LEU A 46 19.67 -2.59 -10.27
C LEU A 46 20.71 -3.57 -9.76
N ARG A 47 21.90 -3.57 -10.37
CA ARG A 47 23.04 -4.39 -9.94
C ARG A 47 24.18 -3.49 -9.55
N ASP A 48 24.55 -3.56 -8.29
CA ASP A 48 25.70 -2.86 -7.74
C ASP A 48 26.97 -3.58 -8.22
N LYS A 49 27.67 -2.95 -9.19
CA LYS A 49 28.82 -3.55 -9.87
C LYS A 49 30.03 -3.67 -8.94
N ASP A 50 30.22 -2.68 -8.09
CA ASP A 50 31.40 -2.51 -7.25
C ASP A 50 31.12 -2.87 -5.80
N ALA A 51 29.95 -3.45 -5.53
CA ALA A 51 29.45 -3.79 -4.21
C ALA A 51 29.57 -2.61 -3.21
N LEU A 52 29.24 -1.40 -3.66
CA LEU A 52 29.35 -0.16 -2.88
C LEU A 52 28.27 -0.02 -1.81
N PHE A 53 27.12 -0.66 -1.99
CA PHE A 53 25.96 -0.47 -1.14
C PHE A 53 25.69 -1.65 -0.20
N ASP A 54 25.29 -1.33 1.03
CA ASP A 54 24.42 -2.22 1.79
C ASP A 54 23.02 -2.23 1.11
N LYS A 55 22.51 -3.42 0.77
CA LYS A 55 21.23 -3.54 0.04
C LYS A 55 20.06 -2.95 0.82
N ARG A 56 20.05 -3.06 2.15
CA ARG A 56 19.00 -2.49 3.03
C ARG A 56 19.07 -0.98 3.04
N PHE A 57 20.29 -0.42 3.13
CA PHE A 57 20.50 1.04 3.03
C PHE A 57 19.96 1.57 1.70
N LEU A 58 20.34 0.94 0.57
CA LEU A 58 19.85 1.34 -0.75
C LEU A 58 18.33 1.21 -0.85
N TYR A 59 17.75 0.15 -0.28
CA TYR A 59 16.30 -0.04 -0.21
C TYR A 59 15.62 1.13 0.51
N TYR A 60 16.10 1.50 1.69
CA TYR A 60 15.55 2.62 2.46
C TYR A 60 15.70 3.95 1.75
N TYR A 61 16.86 4.19 1.16
CA TYR A 61 17.10 5.41 0.41
C TYR A 61 16.14 5.54 -0.80
N LEU A 62 15.97 4.48 -1.56
CA LEU A 62 15.07 4.48 -2.72
C LEU A 62 13.59 4.46 -2.32
N SER A 63 13.25 3.96 -1.14
CA SER A 63 11.89 3.98 -0.58
C SER A 63 11.48 5.34 -0.03
N ALA A 64 12.43 6.22 0.23
CA ALA A 64 12.16 7.53 0.83
C ALA A 64 11.31 8.40 -0.09
N GLU A 65 10.37 9.14 0.49
CA GLU A 65 9.47 10.05 -0.24
C GLU A 65 10.25 11.07 -1.09
N SER A 66 11.37 11.57 -0.57
CA SER A 66 12.24 12.49 -1.31
C SER A 66 12.80 11.88 -2.60
N THR A 67 13.14 10.59 -2.59
CA THR A 67 13.61 9.86 -3.77
C THR A 67 12.45 9.57 -4.73
N TYR A 68 11.29 9.18 -4.20
CA TYR A 68 10.08 9.02 -5.00
C TYR A 68 9.69 10.31 -5.72
N MET A 69 9.78 11.46 -5.05
CA MET A 69 9.51 12.76 -5.68
C MET A 69 10.51 13.11 -6.79
N LYS A 70 11.79 12.69 -6.67
CA LYS A 70 12.76 12.81 -7.77
C LYS A 70 12.33 11.95 -8.96
N PHE A 71 11.94 10.71 -8.75
CA PHE A 71 11.42 9.83 -9.80
C PHE A 71 10.17 10.42 -10.46
N LYS A 72 9.25 10.93 -9.66
CA LYS A 72 8.02 11.56 -10.14
C LYS A 72 8.32 12.78 -11.00
N GLY A 73 9.23 13.63 -10.58
CA GLY A 73 9.64 14.81 -11.36
C GLY A 73 10.27 14.46 -12.72
N MET A 74 10.96 13.32 -12.83
CA MET A 74 11.52 12.84 -14.08
C MET A 74 10.48 12.16 -15.00
N ALA A 75 9.45 11.53 -14.43
CA ALA A 75 8.41 10.83 -15.17
C ALA A 75 7.33 11.78 -15.74
N VAL A 76 7.26 13.03 -15.28
CA VAL A 76 6.29 14.04 -15.74
C VAL A 76 6.71 14.54 -17.13
N GLY A 77 5.88 14.26 -18.16
CA GLY A 77 6.11 14.69 -19.54
C GLY A 77 5.75 13.65 -20.61
N GLY A 78 5.40 12.43 -20.21
CA GLY A 78 4.91 11.39 -21.12
C GLY A 78 3.42 11.11 -20.94
N VAL A 79 2.79 10.51 -21.96
CA VAL A 79 1.40 10.06 -21.94
C VAL A 79 1.16 8.99 -20.84
N VAL A 80 2.22 8.33 -20.40
CA VAL A 80 2.22 7.34 -19.29
C VAL A 80 3.35 7.68 -18.35
N ASN A 81 3.05 7.80 -17.06
CA ASN A 81 4.05 8.02 -16.00
C ASN A 81 4.89 6.76 -15.78
N ASN A 82 5.89 6.54 -16.63
CA ASN A 82 6.79 5.40 -16.55
C ASN A 82 8.23 5.88 -16.34
N LEU A 83 8.94 5.18 -15.43
CA LEU A 83 10.39 5.33 -15.29
C LEU A 83 11.11 4.45 -16.33
N ASN A 84 12.01 5.04 -17.08
CA ASN A 84 12.91 4.27 -17.94
C ASN A 84 14.31 4.15 -17.31
N SER A 85 15.13 3.27 -17.87
CA SER A 85 16.49 3.01 -17.37
C SER A 85 17.39 4.24 -17.43
N GLU A 86 17.20 5.14 -18.40
CA GLU A 86 18.01 6.35 -18.54
C GLU A 86 17.70 7.38 -17.46
N MET A 87 16.42 7.51 -17.09
CA MET A 87 15.99 8.37 -15.98
C MET A 87 16.60 7.89 -14.67
N VAL A 88 16.50 6.58 -14.40
CA VAL A 88 17.03 6.01 -13.14
C VAL A 88 18.55 6.11 -13.06
N ARG A 89 19.28 5.97 -14.18
CA ARG A 89 20.73 6.16 -14.22
C ARG A 89 21.19 7.56 -13.82
N LYS A 90 20.35 8.58 -13.98
CA LYS A 90 20.66 9.97 -13.63
C LYS A 90 20.43 10.28 -12.13
N VAL A 91 19.82 9.35 -11.40
CA VAL A 91 19.57 9.55 -9.96
C VAL A 91 20.88 9.42 -9.19
N THR A 92 21.23 10.46 -8.47
CA THR A 92 22.39 10.46 -7.58
C THR A 92 22.00 9.89 -6.23
N VAL A 93 22.83 8.98 -5.73
CA VAL A 93 22.70 8.35 -4.42
C VAL A 93 23.94 8.64 -3.59
N PRO A 94 23.84 9.13 -2.34
CA PRO A 94 24.98 9.27 -1.48
C PRO A 94 25.57 7.90 -1.14
N VAL A 95 26.88 7.81 -1.06
CA VAL A 95 27.60 6.58 -0.77
C VAL A 95 28.46 6.78 0.49
N PRO A 96 27.87 6.76 1.69
CA PRO A 96 28.63 6.75 2.95
C PRO A 96 29.50 5.49 3.06
N PRO A 97 30.46 5.43 3.98
CA PRO A 97 31.19 4.21 4.26
C PRO A 97 30.23 3.06 4.60
N LYS A 98 30.55 1.83 4.20
CA LYS A 98 29.66 0.65 4.42
C LYS A 98 29.26 0.43 5.86
N THR A 99 30.16 0.70 6.79
CA THR A 99 29.88 0.64 8.24
C THR A 99 28.77 1.59 8.63
N GLU A 100 28.76 2.79 8.09
CA GLU A 100 27.70 3.78 8.34
C GLU A 100 26.39 3.39 7.66
N GLN A 101 26.45 2.90 6.42
CA GLN A 101 25.27 2.36 5.73
C GLN A 101 24.58 1.25 6.53
N SER A 102 25.37 0.30 7.08
CA SER A 102 24.85 -0.79 7.90
C SER A 102 24.19 -0.26 9.18
N VAL A 103 24.85 0.67 9.90
CA VAL A 103 24.27 1.28 11.11
C VAL A 103 22.95 1.99 10.82
N ILE A 104 22.86 2.72 9.70
CA ILE A 104 21.62 3.38 9.28
C ILE A 104 20.54 2.34 8.99
N ALA A 105 20.87 1.30 8.22
CA ALA A 105 19.94 0.24 7.86
C ALA A 105 19.43 -0.51 9.12
N ASP A 106 20.31 -0.86 10.06
CA ASP A 106 19.93 -1.54 11.30
C ASP A 106 18.94 -0.71 12.14
N ARG A 107 19.17 0.60 12.25
CA ARG A 107 18.24 1.50 12.94
C ARG A 107 16.86 1.56 12.27
N LEU A 108 16.83 1.61 10.94
CA LEU A 108 15.58 1.63 10.19
C LEU A 108 14.84 0.28 10.23
N ASP A 109 15.57 -0.84 10.26
CA ASP A 109 15.00 -2.17 10.47
C ASP A 109 14.32 -2.27 11.85
N ILE A 110 14.93 -1.73 12.90
CA ILE A 110 14.32 -1.67 14.24
C ILE A 110 13.01 -0.85 14.19
N VAL A 111 13.03 0.33 13.57
CA VAL A 111 11.83 1.17 13.45
C VAL A 111 10.72 0.44 12.69
N ASN A 112 11.03 -0.20 11.56
CA ASN A 112 10.05 -0.98 10.80
C ASN A 112 9.49 -2.16 11.60
N THR A 113 10.34 -2.81 12.40
CA THR A 113 9.90 -3.90 13.29
C THR A 113 8.91 -3.38 14.32
N ILE A 114 9.19 -2.24 14.94
CA ILE A 114 8.28 -1.59 15.89
C ILE A 114 6.94 -1.23 15.21
N ILE A 115 6.98 -0.65 14.02
CA ILE A 115 5.77 -0.31 13.25
C ILE A 115 4.94 -1.58 12.98
N SER A 116 5.59 -2.66 12.51
CA SER A 116 4.93 -3.93 12.26
C SER A 116 4.26 -4.51 13.51
N PHE A 117 4.96 -4.51 14.66
CA PHE A 117 4.37 -4.95 15.92
C PHE A 117 3.19 -4.10 16.36
N ARG A 118 3.24 -2.79 16.19
CA ARG A 118 2.11 -1.90 16.50
C ARG A 118 0.90 -2.17 15.61
N GLN A 119 1.11 -2.39 14.32
CA GLN A 119 0.03 -2.78 13.40
C GLN A 119 -0.62 -4.11 13.81
N GLN A 120 0.21 -5.11 14.21
CA GLN A 120 -0.31 -6.39 14.72
C GLN A 120 -1.07 -6.21 16.04
N GLN A 121 -0.61 -5.34 16.94
CA GLN A 121 -1.33 -5.04 18.18
C GLN A 121 -2.69 -4.41 17.90
N LEU A 122 -2.77 -3.45 16.97
CA LEU A 122 -4.05 -2.84 16.58
C LEU A 122 -5.00 -3.89 16.02
N ALA A 123 -4.54 -4.74 15.10
CA ALA A 123 -5.36 -5.81 14.55
C ALA A 123 -5.87 -6.77 15.63
N LYS A 124 -5.02 -7.10 16.62
CA LYS A 124 -5.46 -7.95 17.77
C LYS A 124 -6.47 -7.26 18.69
N LEU A 125 -6.39 -5.94 18.84
CA LEU A 125 -7.39 -5.20 19.60
C LEU A 125 -8.74 -5.20 18.87
N ASP A 126 -8.75 -5.07 17.55
CA ASP A 126 -9.98 -5.19 16.76
C ASP A 126 -10.59 -6.60 16.86
N GLU A 127 -9.75 -7.64 16.83
CA GLU A 127 -10.19 -9.02 17.06
C GLU A 127 -10.77 -9.19 18.47
N LEU A 128 -10.14 -8.59 19.50
CA LEU A 128 -10.63 -8.65 20.88
C LEU A 128 -12.01 -8.00 21.03
N VAL A 129 -12.23 -6.84 20.39
CA VAL A 129 -13.56 -6.18 20.42
C VAL A 129 -14.61 -7.10 19.83
N LYS A 130 -14.34 -7.73 18.68
CA LYS A 130 -15.25 -8.70 18.05
C LYS A 130 -15.49 -9.93 18.92
N ALA A 131 -14.43 -10.49 19.50
CA ALA A 131 -14.54 -11.65 20.39
C ALA A 131 -15.36 -11.31 21.64
N ARG A 132 -15.14 -10.12 22.22
CA ARG A 132 -15.90 -9.67 23.40
C ARG A 132 -17.37 -9.44 23.08
N PHE A 133 -17.67 -8.92 21.88
CA PHE A 133 -19.04 -8.80 21.42
C PHE A 133 -19.74 -10.16 21.37
N VAL A 134 -19.09 -11.15 20.74
CA VAL A 134 -19.64 -12.51 20.65
C VAL A 134 -19.77 -13.17 22.05
N GLU A 135 -18.83 -12.94 22.95
CA GLU A 135 -18.90 -13.42 24.33
C GLU A 135 -20.09 -12.83 25.09
N MET A 136 -20.37 -11.55 24.89
CA MET A 136 -21.45 -10.85 25.60
C MET A 136 -22.85 -11.13 25.02
N PHE A 137 -22.93 -11.25 23.71
CA PHE A 137 -24.23 -11.31 22.99
C PHE A 137 -24.47 -12.66 22.32
N GLY A 138 -23.48 -13.53 22.27
CA GLY A 138 -23.54 -14.78 21.51
C GLY A 138 -23.29 -14.56 20.02
N ASP A 139 -23.27 -15.65 19.26
CA ASP A 139 -23.28 -15.59 17.81
C ASP A 139 -24.65 -15.10 17.32
N MET A 140 -24.73 -13.97 16.71
CA MET A 140 -25.97 -13.32 16.28
C MET A 140 -26.75 -14.14 15.24
N LEU A 141 -26.07 -15.02 14.48
CA LEU A 141 -26.73 -15.90 13.52
C LEU A 141 -27.41 -17.10 14.20
N LEU A 142 -26.84 -17.57 15.30
CA LEU A 142 -27.34 -18.72 16.04
C LEU A 142 -28.26 -18.33 17.20
N ASN A 143 -28.20 -17.08 17.63
CA ASN A 143 -28.92 -16.51 18.76
C ASN A 143 -28.96 -17.47 20.00
N PRO A 144 -27.80 -17.93 20.49
CA PRO A 144 -27.74 -18.92 21.57
C PRO A 144 -28.30 -18.41 22.90
N MET A 145 -28.39 -17.08 23.04
CA MET A 145 -28.98 -16.41 24.21
C MET A 145 -30.52 -16.32 24.13
N ALA A 146 -31.10 -16.74 22.99
CA ALA A 146 -32.53 -16.65 22.72
C ALA A 146 -33.11 -15.24 22.92
N TRP A 147 -32.33 -14.20 22.48
CA TRP A 147 -32.80 -12.82 22.52
C TRP A 147 -34.04 -12.65 21.64
N PRO A 148 -35.03 -11.83 22.06
CA PRO A 148 -36.16 -11.52 21.19
C PRO A 148 -35.71 -10.86 19.89
N GLU A 149 -36.15 -11.41 18.77
CA GLU A 149 -35.91 -10.87 17.45
C GLU A 149 -37.15 -10.11 16.98
N VAL A 150 -36.94 -8.86 16.58
CA VAL A 150 -38.02 -8.01 16.06
C VAL A 150 -37.57 -7.34 14.76
N ALA A 151 -38.50 -7.05 13.88
CA ALA A 151 -38.18 -6.36 12.65
C ALA A 151 -37.68 -4.93 12.94
N LEU A 152 -36.63 -4.49 12.25
CA LEU A 152 -36.05 -3.17 12.49
C LEU A 152 -37.06 -2.03 12.25
N GLU A 153 -38.05 -2.22 11.39
CA GLU A 153 -39.14 -1.26 11.14
C GLU A 153 -40.02 -0.99 12.36
N THR A 154 -40.03 -1.92 13.35
CA THR A 154 -40.78 -1.73 14.61
C THR A 154 -40.03 -0.90 15.63
N LEU A 155 -38.71 -0.75 15.43
CA LEU A 155 -37.81 -0.09 16.37
C LEU A 155 -37.33 1.28 15.87
N ALA A 156 -37.37 1.52 14.56
CA ALA A 156 -36.83 2.76 13.97
C ALA A 156 -37.54 3.12 12.67
N ASP A 157 -37.64 4.40 12.40
CA ASP A 157 -38.05 4.92 11.10
C ASP A 157 -36.89 4.80 10.10
N ILE A 158 -37.12 4.07 9.01
CA ILE A 158 -36.10 3.81 7.99
C ILE A 158 -36.43 4.63 6.76
N VAL A 159 -35.66 5.68 6.53
CA VAL A 159 -35.85 6.59 5.38
C VAL A 159 -34.58 6.68 4.54
N SER A 160 -34.73 6.78 3.24
CA SER A 160 -33.59 6.97 2.32
C SER A 160 -33.28 8.46 2.14
N GLY A 161 -32.00 8.78 1.94
CA GLY A 161 -31.57 10.12 1.53
C GLY A 161 -32.09 10.51 0.15
N ILE A 162 -31.94 11.78 -0.20
CA ILE A 162 -32.37 12.36 -1.47
C ILE A 162 -31.16 12.50 -2.39
N THR A 163 -31.32 12.13 -3.66
CA THR A 163 -30.26 12.26 -4.67
C THR A 163 -29.93 13.73 -4.92
N LYS A 164 -28.65 14.08 -4.92
CA LYS A 164 -28.14 15.40 -5.27
C LYS A 164 -28.65 15.82 -6.66
N GLY A 165 -29.16 17.05 -6.77
CA GLY A 165 -29.66 17.59 -8.04
C GLY A 165 -31.13 17.27 -8.35
N ARG A 166 -31.89 16.67 -7.44
CA ARG A 166 -33.34 16.54 -7.60
C ARG A 166 -33.97 17.93 -7.70
N LYS A 167 -34.74 18.18 -8.77
CA LYS A 167 -35.44 19.45 -8.97
C LYS A 167 -36.41 19.69 -7.80
N VAL A 168 -36.18 20.74 -7.05
CA VAL A 168 -37.10 21.23 -6.00
C VAL A 168 -37.94 22.34 -6.63
N LYS A 169 -39.27 22.24 -6.53
CA LYS A 169 -40.18 23.31 -6.97
C LYS A 169 -40.05 24.45 -6.00
N GLU A 170 -39.78 25.63 -6.52
CA GLU A 170 -39.77 26.96 -5.89
C GLU A 170 -39.84 26.98 -4.36
N GLN A 171 -38.66 27.07 -3.73
CA GLN A 171 -38.55 27.38 -2.29
C GLN A 171 -37.24 28.09 -2.03
N THR A 172 -37.19 28.86 -0.96
CA THR A 172 -35.99 29.52 -0.47
C THR A 172 -34.92 28.48 -0.21
N LEU A 173 -33.83 28.52 -0.98
CA LEU A 173 -32.70 27.59 -0.81
C LEU A 173 -31.93 27.95 0.47
N VAL A 174 -31.65 26.94 1.27
CA VAL A 174 -30.82 27.06 2.46
C VAL A 174 -29.55 26.24 2.22
N GLU A 175 -28.41 26.79 2.56
CA GLU A 175 -27.13 26.09 2.46
C GLU A 175 -27.01 25.13 3.65
N VAL A 176 -26.85 23.83 3.35
CA VAL A 176 -26.64 22.76 4.34
C VAL A 176 -25.54 21.84 3.89
N PRO A 177 -24.74 21.26 4.81
CA PRO A 177 -23.76 20.24 4.47
C PRO A 177 -24.42 19.02 3.81
N TYR A 178 -23.94 18.64 2.64
CA TYR A 178 -24.38 17.42 1.96
C TYR A 178 -23.37 16.32 2.20
N MET A 179 -23.75 15.29 2.95
CA MET A 179 -22.90 14.17 3.28
C MET A 179 -23.06 13.04 2.25
N ALA A 180 -21.95 12.58 1.70
CA ALA A 180 -21.85 11.36 0.89
C ALA A 180 -21.22 10.23 1.73
N VAL A 181 -21.42 8.98 1.33
CA VAL A 181 -20.82 7.81 2.01
C VAL A 181 -19.30 7.95 2.13
N SER A 182 -18.64 8.56 1.14
CA SER A 182 -17.19 8.81 1.15
C SER A 182 -16.73 9.81 2.23
N ASN A 183 -17.63 10.57 2.84
CA ASN A 183 -17.31 11.52 3.91
C ASN A 183 -17.31 10.86 5.29
N VAL A 184 -17.92 9.68 5.42
CA VAL A 184 -17.98 8.92 6.66
C VAL A 184 -16.84 7.88 6.63
N LYS A 185 -15.95 7.95 7.60
CA LYS A 185 -14.82 7.01 7.75
C LYS A 185 -14.88 6.41 9.14
N ASP A 186 -14.48 5.15 9.24
CA ASP A 186 -14.35 4.43 10.52
C ASP A 186 -15.59 4.50 11.43
N GLY A 187 -16.79 4.61 10.83
CA GLY A 187 -18.06 4.64 11.55
C GLY A 187 -18.45 6.00 12.17
N TYR A 188 -17.70 7.08 11.89
CA TYR A 188 -17.94 8.44 12.37
C TYR A 188 -18.01 9.45 11.24
#